data_3f65b6081e75521adc1cd1c8db9bbc0b
#
_entry.id   3f65b6081e75521adc1cd1c8db9bbc0b
#
_cell.length_a   1.000
_cell.length_b   1.000
_cell.length_c   1.000
_cell.angle_alpha   90.00
_cell.angle_beta   90.00
_cell.angle_gamma   90.00
#
_symmetry.space_group_name_H-M   'P 1'
#
loop_
_entity.id
_entity.type
_entity.pdbx_description
1 polymer ?
#
loop_
_entity_poly.entity_id
_entity_poly.type
_entity_poly.pdbx_seq_one_letter_code
_entity_poly.pdbx_strand_id
1 'polypeptide(L)' 'MPFDEIFQERFMAGKTDEKEMLEAMSDCIKRGLHYGARGYYRRLAQTMIDAGYLDEKGDIL' A
#
# COMPACT_ATOMS: atom_id res chain seq x y z
N MET A 1 4.37 -3.38 8.22
CA MET A 1 3.05 -3.49 8.85
C MET A 1 2.05 -4.01 7.82
N PRO A 2 1.20 -4.98 8.16
CA PRO A 2 0.22 -5.48 7.20
C PRO A 2 -0.83 -4.44 6.85
N PHE A 3 -1.45 -4.61 5.71
CA PHE A 3 -2.54 -3.74 5.26
C PHE A 3 -3.82 -4.17 5.99
N ASP A 4 -4.10 -3.50 7.08
CA ASP A 4 -5.25 -3.77 7.93
C ASP A 4 -5.98 -2.49 8.32
N GLU A 5 -7.00 -2.62 9.14
CA GLU A 5 -7.81 -1.49 9.59
C GLU A 5 -6.98 -0.49 10.42
N ILE A 6 -6.06 -0.99 11.23
CA ILE A 6 -5.20 -0.13 12.04
C ILE A 6 -4.30 0.72 11.14
N PHE A 7 -3.71 0.12 10.11
CA PHE A 7 -2.91 0.86 9.14
C PHE A 7 -3.76 1.93 8.45
N GLN A 8 -4.97 1.57 8.02
CA GLN A 8 -5.84 2.51 7.31
C GLN A 8 -6.21 3.70 8.18
N GLU A 9 -6.51 3.50 9.44
CA GLU A 9 -6.78 4.58 10.39
C GLU A 9 -5.57 5.49 10.56
N ARG A 10 -4.38 4.91 10.72
CA ARG A 10 -3.14 5.68 10.86
C ARG A 10 -2.81 6.47 9.59
N PHE A 11 -3.03 5.85 8.45
CA PHE A 11 -2.78 6.49 7.16
C PHE A 11 -3.71 7.70 6.96
N MET A 12 -4.99 7.54 7.24
CA MET A 12 -5.96 8.63 7.13
C MET A 12 -5.67 9.75 8.12
N ALA A 13 -5.07 9.44 9.26
CA ALA A 13 -4.67 10.43 10.26
C ALA A 13 -3.30 11.07 9.97
N GLY A 14 -2.62 10.66 8.89
CA GLY A 14 -1.30 11.18 8.54
C GLY A 14 -0.19 10.73 9.48
N LYS A 15 -0.36 9.57 10.13
CA LYS A 15 0.59 9.06 11.13
C LYS A 15 1.47 7.92 10.65
N THR A 16 1.41 7.57 9.37
CA THR A 16 2.23 6.51 8.82
C THR A 16 3.53 7.08 8.26
N ASP A 17 4.62 6.35 8.45
CA ASP A 17 5.89 6.70 7.83
C ASP A 17 6.06 5.94 6.50
N GLU A 18 7.14 6.23 5.80
CA GLU A 18 7.42 5.63 4.49
C GLU A 18 7.57 4.11 4.58
N LYS A 19 8.24 3.62 5.62
CA LYS A 19 8.44 2.19 5.81
C LYS A 19 7.12 1.47 6.04
N GLU A 20 6.26 2.02 6.89
CA GLU A 20 4.93 1.45 7.14
C GLU A 20 4.11 1.40 5.86
N MET A 21 4.15 2.48 5.07
CA MET A 21 3.43 2.53 3.80
C MET A 21 3.93 1.47 2.82
N LEU A 22 5.24 1.32 2.68
CA LEU A 22 5.81 0.32 1.79
C LEU A 22 5.39 -1.08 2.20
N GLU A 23 5.52 -1.40 3.47
CA GLU A 23 5.15 -2.73 3.98
C GLU A 23 3.66 -3.01 3.82
N ALA A 24 2.82 -2.05 4.15
CA ALA A 24 1.38 -2.21 4.04
C ALA A 24 0.93 -2.32 2.58
N MET A 25 1.48 -1.50 1.69
CA MET A 25 1.10 -1.56 0.28
C MET A 25 1.64 -2.82 -0.40
N SER A 26 2.81 -3.29 0.01
CA SER A 26 3.34 -4.59 -0.42
C SER A 26 2.35 -5.71 -0.06
N ASP A 27 1.90 -5.75 1.19
CA ASP A 27 0.91 -6.71 1.65
C ASP A 27 -0.40 -6.57 0.90
N CYS A 28 -0.86 -5.34 0.69
CA CYS A 28 -2.09 -5.05 -0.04
C CYS A 28 -2.07 -5.64 -1.45
N ILE A 29 -0.98 -5.43 -2.18
CA ILE A 29 -0.83 -5.95 -3.54
C ILE A 29 -0.77 -7.48 -3.53
N LYS A 30 0.02 -8.07 -2.64
CA LYS A 30 0.18 -9.53 -2.56
C LYS A 30 -1.13 -10.24 -2.23
N ARG A 31 -1.99 -9.61 -1.45
CA ARG A 31 -3.29 -10.14 -1.08
C ARG A 31 -4.40 -9.74 -2.05
N GLY A 32 -4.10 -8.94 -3.06
CA GLY A 32 -5.09 -8.47 -4.04
C GLY A 32 -6.10 -7.47 -3.49
N LEU A 33 -5.85 -6.87 -2.34
CA LEU A 33 -6.82 -6.00 -1.68
C LEU A 33 -7.01 -4.67 -2.40
N HIS A 34 -6.01 -4.24 -3.17
CA HIS A 34 -6.08 -2.98 -3.90
C HIS A 34 -7.16 -2.98 -4.99
N TYR A 35 -7.59 -4.14 -5.46
CA TYR A 35 -8.66 -4.22 -6.45
C TYR A 35 -10.05 -3.93 -5.86
N GLY A 36 -10.24 -4.20 -4.56
CA GLY A 36 -11.50 -3.97 -3.89
C GLY A 36 -11.66 -2.59 -3.25
N ALA A 37 -10.65 -1.76 -3.30
CA ALA A 37 -10.59 -0.49 -2.57
C ALA A 37 -10.96 0.69 -3.45
N ARG A 38 -12.17 0.87 -3.86
CA ARG A 38 -12.74 2.05 -4.56
C ARG A 38 -11.77 2.90 -5.42
N GLY A 39 -10.70 2.32 -5.90
CA GLY A 39 -9.70 2.98 -6.73
C GLY A 39 -8.62 3.76 -5.99
N TYR A 40 -8.79 4.11 -4.72
CA TYR A 40 -7.81 4.91 -3.99
C TYR A 40 -6.50 4.15 -3.77
N TYR A 41 -6.57 2.98 -3.13
CA TYR A 41 -5.38 2.18 -2.86
C TYR A 41 -4.80 1.59 -4.15
N ARG A 42 -5.64 1.33 -5.13
CA ARG A 42 -5.18 0.89 -6.44
C ARG A 42 -4.30 1.96 -7.09
N ARG A 43 -4.73 3.22 -7.05
CA ARG A 43 -3.94 4.33 -7.60
C ARG A 43 -2.67 4.57 -6.79
N LEU A 44 -2.76 4.46 -5.46
CA LEU A 44 -1.59 4.59 -4.60
C LEU A 44 -0.57 3.49 -4.90
N ALA A 45 -1.03 2.25 -5.03
CA ALA A 45 -0.16 1.13 -5.39
C ALA A 45 0.52 1.38 -6.74
N GLN A 46 -0.22 1.83 -7.74
CA GLN A 46 0.34 2.12 -9.06
C GLN A 46 1.37 3.25 -8.99
N THR A 47 1.10 4.29 -8.22
CA THR A 47 2.04 5.38 -8.02
C THR A 47 3.35 4.88 -7.43
N MET A 48 3.29 3.98 -6.45
CA MET A 48 4.47 3.41 -5.81
C MET A 48 5.25 2.50 -6.75
N ILE A 49 4.54 1.74 -7.59
CA ILE A 49 5.16 0.92 -8.63
C ILE A 49 5.88 1.80 -9.65
N ASP A 50 5.22 2.83 -10.13
CA ASP A 50 5.79 3.74 -11.13
C ASP A 50 7.00 4.49 -10.58
N ALA A 51 7.01 4.79 -9.29
CA ALA A 51 8.14 5.46 -8.64
C ALA A 51 9.30 4.52 -8.30
N GLY A 52 9.13 3.21 -8.51
CA GLY A 52 10.20 2.23 -8.28
C GLY A 52 10.33 1.73 -6.84
N TYR A 53 9.33 1.98 -5.98
CA TYR A 53 9.36 1.47 -4.61
C TYR A 53 8.91 0.02 -4.50
N LEU A 54 8.00 -0.39 -5.37
CA LEU A 54 7.43 -1.74 -5.39
C LEU A 54 7.38 -2.23 -6.84
N ASP A 55 7.32 -3.55 -7.02
CA ASP A 55 7.01 -4.11 -8.32
C ASP A 55 5.52 -4.51 -8.40
N GLU A 56 5.09 -4.98 -9.56
CA GLU A 56 3.69 -5.35 -9.79
C GLU A 56 3.22 -6.52 -8.93
N LYS A 57 4.14 -7.30 -8.41
CA LYS A 57 3.85 -8.44 -7.54
C LYS A 57 3.74 -8.03 -6.07
N GLY A 58 4.09 -6.78 -5.77
CA GLY A 58 4.09 -6.26 -4.41
C GLY A 58 5.42 -6.40 -3.69
N ASP A 59 6.46 -6.86 -4.35
CA ASP A 59 7.79 -6.95 -3.72
C ASP A 59 8.40 -5.56 -3.59
N ILE A 60 9.01 -5.29 -2.43
CA ILE A 60 9.71 -4.03 -2.18
C ILE A 60 11.05 -4.07 -2.91
N LEU A 61 11.29 -3.07 -3.71
CA LEU A 61 12.51 -2.97 -4.54
C LEU A 61 13.67 -2.31 -3.81
#